data_87cec3507a44e7b37bbe826c450a2bf9
#
_entry.id   87cec3507a44e7b37bbe826c450a2bf9
#
_cell.length_a   1.000
_cell.length_b   1.000
_cell.length_c   1.000
_cell.angle_alpha   90.00
_cell.angle_beta   90.00
_cell.angle_gamma   90.00
#
_symmetry.space_group_name_H-M   'P 1'
#
loop_
_entity.id
_entity.type
_entity.pdbx_description
1 polymer ?
#
loop_
_entity_poly.entity_id
_entity_poly.type
_entity_poly.pdbx_seq_one_letter_code
_entity_poly.pdbx_strand_id
1 'polypeptide(L)'
;MFDSGIGGLNVLAACRSLLPGCLFYYYGDNAHAPYGARPKEEITRYVNGALSVFEELGVDAAVLACNTATAVCAEEMRDKFSFPIVGMEPAVRPAAAACKSVLVLATPHTIASARLHELIARFPQCRFTLYAAPARAGAIEQHLTLKAPLTLSDHLPAFDPDGVVLGCTHYVCFRREIARFYGCQVFDGVLGTAQRLTSVLAERVGREKIGTGDHHCPTWNPNNCLTKKCRKWQKKGVIFLGKGGKINQKVYFSNICFTSD
;
A
#
# COMPACT_ATOMS: atom_id res chain seq x y z
N MET A 1 -5.92 -5.63 -4.21
CA MET A 1 -4.91 -4.67 -3.68
C MET A 1 -3.56 -4.96 -4.29
N PHE A 2 -2.85 -3.94 -4.73
CA PHE A 2 -1.52 -4.01 -5.32
C PHE A 2 -0.50 -3.27 -4.44
N ASP A 3 0.70 -3.84 -4.28
CA ASP A 3 1.88 -3.18 -3.74
C ASP A 3 3.14 -3.67 -4.47
N SER A 4 4.22 -2.88 -4.44
CA SER A 4 5.50 -3.28 -5.02
C SER A 4 6.20 -4.42 -4.25
N GLY A 5 5.77 -4.68 -3.01
CA GLY A 5 6.36 -5.69 -2.14
C GLY A 5 5.42 -6.12 -1.02
N ILE A 6 5.95 -6.17 0.21
CA ILE A 6 5.21 -6.61 1.40
C ILE A 6 4.65 -5.46 2.25
N GLY A 7 5.10 -4.23 2.02
CA GLY A 7 4.70 -3.06 2.81
C GLY A 7 3.20 -2.79 2.78
N GLY A 8 2.53 -3.11 1.67
CA GLY A 8 1.09 -2.98 1.49
C GLY A 8 0.23 -3.87 2.38
N LEU A 9 0.81 -4.85 3.08
CA LEU A 9 0.07 -5.69 4.03
C LEU A 9 -0.50 -4.89 5.20
N ASN A 10 0.14 -3.79 5.60
CA ASN A 10 -0.40 -2.88 6.61
C ASN A 10 -1.71 -2.22 6.12
N VAL A 11 -1.74 -1.81 4.85
CA VAL A 11 -2.94 -1.25 4.22
C VAL A 11 -4.04 -2.30 4.10
N LEU A 12 -3.67 -3.53 3.70
CA LEU A 12 -4.60 -4.64 3.63
C LEU A 12 -5.23 -4.96 4.98
N ALA A 13 -4.44 -4.99 6.06
CA ALA A 13 -4.94 -5.23 7.41
C ALA A 13 -5.97 -4.16 7.83
N ALA A 14 -5.69 -2.88 7.57
CA ALA A 14 -6.62 -1.79 7.85
C ALA A 14 -7.90 -1.89 7.00
N CYS A 15 -7.79 -2.20 5.70
CA CYS A 15 -8.95 -2.39 4.84
C CYS A 15 -9.83 -3.56 5.33
N ARG A 16 -9.24 -4.69 5.71
CA ARG A 16 -9.97 -5.84 6.25
C ARG A 16 -10.68 -5.53 7.56
N SER A 17 -10.07 -4.70 8.40
CA SER A 17 -10.68 -4.26 9.66
C SER A 17 -11.94 -3.43 9.44
N LEU A 18 -11.95 -2.57 8.42
CA LEU A 18 -13.11 -1.72 8.07
C LEU A 18 -14.14 -2.44 7.19
N LEU A 19 -13.74 -3.47 6.47
CA LEU A 19 -14.53 -4.18 5.47
C LEU A 19 -14.46 -5.71 5.71
N PRO A 20 -14.91 -6.21 6.86
CA PRO A 20 -14.73 -7.62 7.24
C PRO A 20 -15.51 -8.60 6.36
N GLY A 21 -16.56 -8.15 5.66
CA GLY A 21 -17.35 -8.94 4.72
C GLY A 21 -16.77 -9.04 3.32
N CYS A 22 -15.73 -8.27 2.99
CA CYS A 22 -15.15 -8.25 1.64
C CYS A 22 -14.12 -9.36 1.42
N LEU A 23 -14.06 -9.82 0.17
CA LEU A 23 -12.97 -10.68 -0.30
C LEU A 23 -11.84 -9.80 -0.84
N PHE A 24 -10.61 -10.07 -0.39
CA PHE A 24 -9.44 -9.34 -0.83
C PHE A 24 -8.49 -10.23 -1.65
N TYR A 25 -8.05 -9.69 -2.78
CA TYR A 25 -6.92 -10.21 -3.55
C TYR A 25 -5.72 -9.29 -3.31
N TYR A 26 -4.57 -9.87 -2.96
CA TYR A 26 -3.34 -9.12 -2.79
C TYR A 26 -2.32 -9.53 -3.86
N TYR A 27 -1.77 -8.56 -4.57
CA TYR A 27 -0.68 -8.73 -5.52
C TYR A 27 0.53 -7.94 -5.01
N GLY A 28 1.54 -8.64 -4.53
CA GLY A 28 2.84 -8.06 -4.16
C GLY A 28 3.86 -8.36 -5.25
N ASP A 29 4.37 -7.32 -5.91
CA ASP A 29 5.36 -7.46 -6.99
C ASP A 29 6.79 -7.53 -6.46
N ASN A 30 7.04 -8.51 -5.59
CA ASN A 30 8.34 -8.70 -4.94
C ASN A 30 9.49 -8.94 -5.92
N ALA A 31 9.19 -9.51 -7.11
CA ALA A 31 10.19 -9.77 -8.14
C ALA A 31 10.82 -8.47 -8.68
N HIS A 32 10.09 -7.36 -8.62
CA HIS A 32 10.53 -6.08 -9.15
C HIS A 32 10.69 -5.01 -8.05
N ALA A 33 10.51 -5.37 -6.79
CA ALA A 33 10.77 -4.48 -5.66
C ALA A 33 12.27 -4.11 -5.56
N PRO A 34 12.61 -2.90 -5.06
CA PRO A 34 11.74 -1.77 -4.75
C PRO A 34 11.47 -0.89 -5.98
N TYR A 35 10.30 -0.26 -6.04
CA TYR A 35 9.90 0.62 -7.15
C TYR A 35 10.57 2.01 -7.11
N GLY A 36 11.08 2.43 -5.97
CA GLY A 36 11.57 3.80 -5.76
C GLY A 36 12.71 4.25 -6.69
N ALA A 37 13.46 3.30 -7.25
CA ALA A 37 14.58 3.57 -8.17
C ALA A 37 14.33 3.11 -9.62
N ARG A 38 13.12 2.57 -9.91
CA ARG A 38 12.82 2.07 -11.27
C ARG A 38 12.33 3.18 -12.19
N PRO A 39 12.56 3.05 -13.51
CA PRO A 39 11.95 3.92 -14.50
C PRO A 39 10.41 3.92 -14.41
N LYS A 40 9.78 5.08 -14.70
CA LYS A 40 8.32 5.22 -14.64
C LYS A 40 7.60 4.25 -15.57
N GLU A 41 8.15 4.03 -16.75
CA GLU A 41 7.61 3.16 -17.78
C GLU A 41 7.54 1.69 -17.31
N GLU A 42 8.56 1.24 -16.56
CA GLU A 42 8.57 -0.10 -15.99
C GLU A 42 7.50 -0.22 -14.89
N ILE A 43 7.42 0.77 -13.99
CA ILE A 43 6.43 0.79 -12.93
C ILE A 43 5.02 0.74 -13.52
N THR A 44 4.73 1.60 -14.50
CA THR A 44 3.44 1.64 -15.21
C THR A 44 3.10 0.30 -15.85
N ARG A 45 4.08 -0.35 -16.50
CA ARG A 45 3.89 -1.68 -17.10
C ARG A 45 3.55 -2.74 -16.07
N TYR A 46 4.24 -2.77 -14.92
CA TYR A 46 4.00 -3.75 -13.87
C TYR A 46 2.64 -3.55 -13.20
N VAL A 47 2.29 -2.31 -12.88
CA VAL A 47 0.98 -1.95 -12.31
C VAL A 47 -0.14 -2.31 -13.27
N ASN A 48 0.00 -1.96 -14.56
CA ASN A 48 -0.97 -2.32 -15.58
C ASN A 48 -1.18 -3.84 -15.67
N GLY A 49 -0.09 -4.61 -15.66
CA GLY A 49 -0.18 -6.08 -15.67
C GLY A 49 -0.92 -6.65 -14.45
N ALA A 50 -0.69 -6.08 -13.27
CA ALA A 50 -1.38 -6.49 -12.05
C ALA A 50 -2.88 -6.09 -12.08
N LEU A 51 -3.19 -4.89 -12.55
CA LEU A 51 -4.59 -4.43 -12.67
C LEU A 51 -5.37 -5.22 -13.73
N SER A 52 -4.73 -5.64 -14.82
CA SER A 52 -5.37 -6.56 -15.80
C SER A 52 -5.72 -7.91 -15.16
N VAL A 53 -4.92 -8.40 -14.21
CA VAL A 53 -5.29 -9.58 -13.40
C VAL A 53 -6.53 -9.31 -12.56
N PHE A 54 -6.62 -8.13 -11.94
CA PHE A 54 -7.80 -7.75 -11.15
C PHE A 54 -9.06 -7.61 -12.01
N GLU A 55 -8.93 -7.12 -13.24
CA GLU A 55 -10.01 -7.08 -14.21
C GLU A 55 -10.50 -8.49 -14.57
N GLU A 56 -9.59 -9.43 -14.85
CA GLU A 56 -9.95 -10.83 -15.08
C GLU A 56 -10.62 -11.50 -13.86
N LEU A 57 -10.31 -11.03 -12.64
CA LEU A 57 -10.92 -11.50 -11.39
C LEU A 57 -12.28 -10.84 -11.12
N GLY A 58 -12.67 -9.79 -11.87
CA GLY A 58 -13.93 -9.09 -11.70
C GLY A 58 -14.02 -8.35 -10.37
N VAL A 59 -12.96 -7.62 -9.98
CA VAL A 59 -12.97 -6.87 -8.72
C VAL A 59 -13.89 -5.66 -8.76
N ASP A 60 -14.52 -5.32 -7.64
CA ASP A 60 -15.37 -4.13 -7.50
C ASP A 60 -14.56 -2.83 -7.37
N ALA A 61 -13.33 -2.92 -6.85
CA ALA A 61 -12.39 -1.81 -6.72
C ALA A 61 -10.96 -2.32 -6.58
N ALA A 62 -9.99 -1.48 -6.93
CA ALA A 62 -8.57 -1.74 -6.69
C ALA A 62 -7.97 -0.71 -5.73
N VAL A 63 -6.94 -1.12 -4.97
CA VAL A 63 -6.11 -0.24 -4.15
C VAL A 63 -4.68 -0.34 -4.63
N LEU A 64 -4.06 0.77 -4.98
CA LEU A 64 -2.62 0.91 -5.13
C LEU A 64 -2.05 1.30 -3.76
N ALA A 65 -1.61 0.32 -2.98
CA ALA A 65 -1.05 0.55 -1.65
C ALA A 65 0.36 1.16 -1.73
N CYS A 66 1.10 0.91 -2.81
CA CYS A 66 2.41 1.50 -3.04
C CYS A 66 2.30 3.00 -3.37
N ASN A 67 2.89 3.87 -2.52
CA ASN A 67 2.93 5.32 -2.77
C ASN A 67 3.63 5.65 -4.09
N THR A 68 4.72 4.95 -4.42
CA THR A 68 5.45 5.15 -5.69
C THR A 68 4.58 4.82 -6.89
N ALA A 69 3.90 3.68 -6.88
CA ALA A 69 3.00 3.30 -7.97
C ALA A 69 1.83 4.30 -8.10
N THR A 70 1.27 4.74 -6.97
CA THR A 70 0.23 5.77 -6.95
C THR A 70 0.72 7.06 -7.60
N ALA A 71 1.89 7.55 -7.19
CA ALA A 71 2.47 8.80 -7.70
C ALA A 71 2.82 8.75 -9.20
N VAL A 72 3.22 7.57 -9.69
CA VAL A 72 3.68 7.39 -11.08
C VAL A 72 2.53 7.22 -12.06
N CYS A 73 1.54 6.40 -11.75
CA CYS A 73 0.59 5.94 -12.77
C CYS A 73 -0.87 5.84 -12.34
N ALA A 74 -1.26 6.27 -11.13
CA ALA A 74 -2.64 6.09 -10.69
C ALA A 74 -3.67 6.81 -11.58
N GLU A 75 -3.35 7.98 -12.13
CA GLU A 75 -4.25 8.72 -13.02
C GLU A 75 -4.45 7.98 -14.33
N GLU A 76 -3.36 7.59 -15.00
CA GLU A 76 -3.43 6.80 -16.23
C GLU A 76 -4.22 5.49 -16.03
N MET A 77 -4.02 4.82 -14.90
CA MET A 77 -4.73 3.57 -14.59
C MET A 77 -6.22 3.81 -14.34
N ARG A 78 -6.62 4.93 -13.74
CA ARG A 78 -8.04 5.29 -13.56
C ARG A 78 -8.76 5.50 -14.88
N ASP A 79 -8.08 6.06 -15.88
CA ASP A 79 -8.65 6.27 -17.20
C ASP A 79 -8.78 4.95 -17.99
N LYS A 80 -7.94 3.98 -17.68
CA LYS A 80 -7.83 2.71 -18.41
C LYS A 80 -8.77 1.63 -17.92
N PHE A 81 -9.01 1.52 -16.60
CA PHE A 81 -9.78 0.43 -16.01
C PHE A 81 -11.16 0.90 -15.56
N SER A 82 -12.19 0.04 -15.73
CA SER A 82 -13.59 0.36 -15.43
C SER A 82 -13.94 0.35 -13.94
N PHE A 83 -13.10 -0.28 -13.11
CA PHE A 83 -13.28 -0.28 -11.66
C PHE A 83 -12.53 0.89 -11.02
N PRO A 84 -13.04 1.46 -9.91
CA PRO A 84 -12.38 2.55 -9.22
C PRO A 84 -11.04 2.12 -8.63
N ILE A 85 -10.05 3.03 -8.72
CA ILE A 85 -8.70 2.81 -8.22
C ILE A 85 -8.40 3.82 -7.11
N VAL A 86 -8.24 3.32 -5.88
CA VAL A 86 -7.83 4.09 -4.72
C VAL A 86 -6.31 4.03 -4.58
N GLY A 87 -5.65 5.19 -4.65
CA GLY A 87 -4.20 5.30 -4.44
C GLY A 87 -3.87 5.67 -2.99
N MET A 88 -2.76 5.17 -2.48
CA MET A 88 -2.22 5.59 -1.19
C MET A 88 -1.39 6.86 -1.35
N GLU A 89 -1.79 7.92 -0.66
CA GLU A 89 -1.10 9.21 -0.62
C GLU A 89 -0.42 9.42 0.74
N PRO A 90 0.69 10.20 0.78
CA PRO A 90 1.28 10.63 2.05
C PRO A 90 0.28 11.43 2.90
N ALA A 91 0.28 11.20 4.21
CA ALA A 91 -0.68 11.77 5.16
C ALA A 91 -0.41 13.26 5.48
N VAL A 92 -0.30 14.10 4.46
CA VAL A 92 0.01 15.55 4.57
C VAL A 92 -1.05 16.27 5.40
N ARG A 93 -2.34 16.04 5.12
CA ARG A 93 -3.44 16.74 5.78
C ARG A 93 -3.47 16.55 7.31
N PRO A 94 -3.46 15.33 7.86
CA PRO A 94 -3.45 15.16 9.32
C PRO A 94 -2.15 15.68 9.96
N ALA A 95 -1.00 15.58 9.27
CA ALA A 95 0.25 16.14 9.77
C ALA A 95 0.19 17.68 9.86
N ALA A 96 -0.29 18.35 8.81
CA ALA A 96 -0.43 19.81 8.80
C ALA A 96 -1.44 20.34 9.84
N ALA A 97 -2.41 19.52 10.24
CA ALA A 97 -3.37 19.88 11.28
C ALA A 97 -2.76 19.81 12.70
N ALA A 98 -1.72 18.99 12.90
CA ALA A 98 -1.12 18.72 14.20
C ALA A 98 0.26 19.39 14.39
N CYS A 99 0.96 19.73 13.32
CA CYS A 99 2.37 20.10 13.33
C CYS A 99 2.63 21.39 12.53
N LYS A 100 3.67 22.14 12.92
CA LYS A 100 4.16 23.32 12.19
C LYS A 100 5.36 22.98 11.28
N SER A 101 6.14 21.99 11.65
CA SER A 101 7.31 21.52 10.90
C SER A 101 7.22 20.00 10.69
N VAL A 102 7.12 19.55 9.45
CA VAL A 102 6.90 18.17 9.09
C VAL A 102 8.01 17.66 8.16
N LEU A 103 8.63 16.54 8.53
CA LEU A 103 9.53 15.80 7.66
C LEU A 103 8.73 14.76 6.86
N VAL A 104 8.82 14.79 5.54
CA VAL A 104 8.21 13.78 4.66
C VAL A 104 9.29 12.81 4.18
N LEU A 105 9.20 11.57 4.64
CA LEU A 105 10.09 10.48 4.22
C LEU A 105 9.42 9.69 3.09
N ALA A 106 9.92 9.79 1.86
CA ALA A 106 9.32 9.09 0.73
C ALA A 106 10.36 8.69 -0.33
N THR A 107 9.91 7.97 -1.37
CA THR A 107 10.73 7.65 -2.52
C THR A 107 10.90 8.87 -3.44
N PRO A 108 11.95 8.93 -4.29
CA PRO A 108 12.14 10.03 -5.23
C PRO A 108 10.92 10.31 -6.10
N HIS A 109 10.26 9.28 -6.63
CA HIS A 109 9.05 9.45 -7.45
C HIS A 109 7.89 10.08 -6.67
N THR A 110 7.70 9.67 -5.41
CA THR A 110 6.66 10.28 -4.56
C THR A 110 6.99 11.74 -4.25
N ILE A 111 8.24 12.04 -3.92
CA ILE A 111 8.70 13.42 -3.65
C ILE A 111 8.53 14.32 -4.89
N ALA A 112 8.86 13.82 -6.07
CA ALA A 112 8.77 14.58 -7.32
C ALA A 112 7.35 14.66 -7.90
N SER A 113 6.36 13.99 -7.30
CA SER A 113 5.00 13.96 -7.84
C SER A 113 4.28 15.29 -7.70
N ALA A 114 3.64 15.75 -8.77
CA ALA A 114 2.79 16.94 -8.75
C ALA A 114 1.73 16.84 -7.64
N ARG A 115 1.17 15.64 -7.46
CA ARG A 115 0.14 15.39 -6.46
C ARG A 115 0.60 15.67 -5.02
N LEU A 116 1.83 15.29 -4.64
CA LEU A 116 2.36 15.62 -3.31
C LEU A 116 2.51 17.14 -3.14
N HIS A 117 3.04 17.82 -4.14
CA HIS A 117 3.21 19.28 -4.11
C HIS A 117 1.87 20.01 -4.02
N GLU A 118 0.84 19.58 -4.75
CA GLU A 118 -0.52 20.11 -4.64
C GLU A 118 -1.10 19.92 -3.23
N LEU A 119 -0.89 18.75 -2.63
CA LEU A 119 -1.34 18.48 -1.27
C LEU A 119 -0.66 19.41 -0.26
N ILE A 120 0.65 19.58 -0.36
CA ILE A 120 1.44 20.45 0.52
C ILE A 120 1.03 21.92 0.35
N ALA A 121 0.82 22.38 -0.88
CA ALA A 121 0.43 23.77 -1.19
C ALA A 121 -0.91 24.20 -0.53
N ARG A 122 -1.75 23.24 -0.15
CA ARG A 122 -3.01 23.51 0.59
C ARG A 122 -2.79 23.91 2.06
N PHE A 123 -1.56 23.75 2.58
CA PHE A 123 -1.23 23.99 3.98
C PHE A 123 -0.01 24.92 4.14
N PRO A 124 -0.10 26.19 3.66
CA PRO A 124 1.02 27.12 3.68
C PRO A 124 1.49 27.50 5.09
N GLN A 125 0.67 27.23 6.10
CA GLN A 125 1.00 27.47 7.52
C GLN A 125 1.92 26.38 8.11
N CYS A 126 2.12 25.26 7.42
CA CYS A 126 2.97 24.15 7.85
C CYS A 126 4.20 24.06 6.94
N ARG A 127 5.39 24.02 7.53
CA ARG A 127 6.66 23.85 6.80
C ARG A 127 6.91 22.38 6.55
N PHE A 128 6.96 21.95 5.29
CA PHE A 128 7.30 20.60 4.89
C PHE A 128 8.73 20.51 4.37
N THR A 129 9.52 19.60 4.96
CA THR A 129 10.84 19.21 4.46
C THR A 129 10.74 17.87 3.79
N LEU A 130 11.03 17.81 2.50
CA LEU A 130 10.92 16.61 1.68
C LEU A 130 12.24 15.87 1.64
N TYR A 131 12.26 14.62 2.06
CA TYR A 131 13.45 13.78 2.05
C TYR A 131 13.26 12.55 1.18
N ALA A 132 13.96 12.54 0.06
CA ALA A 132 13.98 11.41 -0.86
C ALA A 132 15.01 10.37 -0.41
N ALA A 133 14.57 9.14 -0.18
CA ALA A 133 15.42 8.05 0.31
C ALA A 133 15.42 6.87 -0.67
N PRO A 134 16.18 6.93 -1.79
CA PRO A 134 16.08 5.99 -2.91
C PRO A 134 16.50 4.55 -2.54
N ALA A 135 17.57 4.38 -1.78
CA ALA A 135 18.13 3.06 -1.46
C ALA A 135 17.46 2.36 -0.26
N ARG A 136 16.65 3.07 0.51
CA ARG A 136 16.20 2.64 1.85
C ARG A 136 15.02 1.70 1.82
N ALA A 137 14.09 1.88 0.88
CA ALA A 137 13.01 0.93 0.67
C ALA A 137 13.55 -0.48 0.33
N GLY A 138 14.66 -0.56 -0.42
CA GLY A 138 15.32 -1.82 -0.73
C GLY A 138 15.99 -2.46 0.48
N ALA A 139 16.68 -1.70 1.32
CA ALA A 139 17.30 -2.20 2.55
C ALA A 139 16.22 -2.71 3.54
N ILE A 140 15.12 -1.98 3.66
CA ILE A 140 13.97 -2.38 4.47
C ILE A 140 13.32 -3.64 3.90
N GLU A 141 13.09 -3.73 2.60
CA GLU A 141 12.55 -4.92 1.95
C GLU A 141 13.44 -6.14 2.22
N GLN A 142 14.76 -6.01 2.05
CA GLN A 142 15.72 -7.08 2.36
C GLN A 142 15.73 -7.48 3.84
N HIS A 143 15.65 -6.51 4.75
CA HIS A 143 15.53 -6.79 6.16
C HIS A 143 14.27 -7.60 6.49
N LEU A 144 13.13 -7.16 5.98
CA LEU A 144 11.84 -7.79 6.23
C LEU A 144 11.72 -9.18 5.57
N THR A 145 12.34 -9.35 4.39
CA THR A 145 12.22 -10.58 3.60
C THR A 145 13.33 -11.60 3.86
N LEU A 146 14.57 -11.13 4.01
CA LEU A 146 15.77 -11.96 4.12
C LEU A 146 16.41 -11.90 5.51
N LYS A 147 15.82 -11.14 6.45
CA LYS A 147 16.37 -10.86 7.78
C LYS A 147 17.78 -10.25 7.72
N ALA A 148 18.09 -9.51 6.65
CA ALA A 148 19.33 -8.78 6.52
C ALA A 148 19.49 -7.77 7.67
N PRO A 149 20.68 -7.53 8.21
CA PRO A 149 20.90 -6.52 9.24
C PRO A 149 20.46 -5.14 8.75
N LEU A 150 19.74 -4.40 9.60
CA LEU A 150 19.31 -3.03 9.32
C LEU A 150 19.44 -2.18 10.57
N THR A 151 20.27 -1.14 10.52
CA THR A 151 20.31 -0.08 11.52
C THR A 151 19.52 1.10 10.97
N LEU A 152 18.29 1.26 11.43
CA LEU A 152 17.37 2.25 10.88
C LEU A 152 17.90 3.67 10.99
N SER A 153 18.58 4.03 12.10
CA SER A 153 19.18 5.35 12.32
C SER A 153 20.14 5.78 11.20
N ASP A 154 20.91 4.85 10.62
CA ASP A 154 21.86 5.15 9.54
C ASP A 154 21.14 5.58 8.25
N HIS A 155 19.85 5.35 8.23
CA HIS A 155 18.97 5.62 7.11
C HIS A 155 18.03 6.80 7.33
N LEU A 156 18.06 7.48 8.45
CA LEU A 156 17.21 8.62 8.73
C LEU A 156 18.03 9.93 8.70
N PRO A 157 17.52 11.02 8.11
CA PRO A 157 18.23 12.29 8.11
C PRO A 157 18.27 12.88 9.52
N ALA A 158 19.36 13.58 9.84
CA ALA A 158 19.41 14.40 11.04
C ALA A 158 18.47 15.60 10.86
N PHE A 159 17.36 15.61 11.56
CA PHE A 159 16.33 16.62 11.50
C PHE A 159 15.55 16.65 12.82
N ASP A 160 14.97 17.78 13.17
CA ASP A 160 14.14 17.97 14.37
C ASP A 160 12.73 18.44 13.95
N PRO A 161 11.85 17.52 13.54
CA PRO A 161 10.49 17.86 13.11
C PRO A 161 9.49 17.78 14.27
N ASP A 162 8.40 18.54 14.19
CA ASP A 162 7.22 18.36 15.06
C ASP A 162 6.47 17.08 14.70
N GLY A 163 6.62 16.59 13.46
CA GLY A 163 6.00 15.36 12.99
C GLY A 163 6.66 14.79 11.75
N VAL A 164 6.47 13.50 11.53
CA VAL A 164 6.99 12.77 10.36
C VAL A 164 5.85 12.18 9.56
N VAL A 165 5.85 12.38 8.23
CA VAL A 165 4.96 11.72 7.28
C VAL A 165 5.71 10.59 6.57
N LEU A 166 5.14 9.37 6.63
CA LEU A 166 5.64 8.21 5.90
C LEU A 166 4.96 8.12 4.54
N GLY A 167 5.69 8.48 3.50
CA GLY A 167 5.25 8.42 2.10
C GLY A 167 5.73 7.14 1.38
N CYS A 168 5.89 6.04 2.10
CA CYS A 168 6.26 4.74 1.57
C CYS A 168 5.75 3.63 2.50
N THR A 169 5.14 2.58 1.94
CA THR A 169 4.60 1.43 2.68
C THR A 169 5.65 0.69 3.51
N HIS A 170 6.90 0.67 3.05
CA HIS A 170 8.01 0.04 3.77
C HIS A 170 8.34 0.77 5.07
N TYR A 171 8.30 2.12 5.08
CA TYR A 171 8.54 2.89 6.31
C TYR A 171 7.47 2.69 7.37
N VAL A 172 6.23 2.37 6.96
CA VAL A 172 5.14 2.08 7.89
C VAL A 172 5.49 0.90 8.81
N CYS A 173 6.24 -0.08 8.33
CA CYS A 173 6.70 -1.21 9.15
C CYS A 173 7.58 -0.77 10.34
N PHE A 174 8.25 0.37 10.21
CA PHE A 174 9.14 0.95 11.23
C PHE A 174 8.58 2.21 11.90
N ARG A 175 7.26 2.38 11.83
CA ARG A 175 6.59 3.57 12.39
C ARG A 175 6.98 3.86 13.84
N ARG A 176 7.04 2.81 14.69
CA ARG A 176 7.37 2.95 16.12
C ARG A 176 8.82 3.37 16.33
N GLU A 177 9.73 2.79 15.56
CA GLU A 177 11.17 3.08 15.62
C GLU A 177 11.44 4.50 15.12
N ILE A 178 10.80 4.93 14.03
CA ILE A 178 10.90 6.30 13.51
C ILE A 178 10.33 7.31 14.52
N ALA A 179 9.21 7.00 15.15
CA ALA A 179 8.63 7.86 16.20
C ALA A 179 9.57 8.01 17.41
N ARG A 180 10.23 6.93 17.83
CA ARG A 180 11.23 7.00 18.91
C ARG A 180 12.48 7.78 18.51
N PHE A 181 12.94 7.60 17.28
CA PHE A 181 14.16 8.29 16.79
C PHE A 181 13.98 9.80 16.74
N TYR A 182 12.84 10.30 16.27
CA TYR A 182 12.55 11.74 16.20
C TYR A 182 11.85 12.30 17.44
N GLY A 183 11.38 11.46 18.35
CA GLY A 183 10.64 11.89 19.53
C GLY A 183 9.31 12.56 19.22
N CYS A 184 8.72 12.34 18.02
CA CYS A 184 7.54 13.04 17.56
C CYS A 184 6.48 12.12 16.97
N GLN A 185 5.31 12.70 16.66
CA GLN A 185 4.20 11.97 16.04
C GLN A 185 4.52 11.59 14.59
N VAL A 186 4.12 10.36 14.21
CA VAL A 186 4.30 9.83 12.86
C VAL A 186 2.94 9.61 12.20
N PHE A 187 2.81 10.06 10.96
CA PHE A 187 1.60 10.01 10.15
C PHE A 187 1.85 9.13 8.91
N ASP A 188 0.88 8.32 8.53
CA ASP A 188 0.89 7.52 7.30
C ASP A 188 -0.48 7.46 6.64
N GLY A 189 -0.51 7.04 5.38
CA GLY A 189 -1.72 6.99 4.57
C GLY A 189 -2.59 5.74 4.77
N VAL A 190 -2.22 4.82 5.66
CA VAL A 190 -2.87 3.50 5.78
C VAL A 190 -4.36 3.61 6.09
N LEU A 191 -4.70 4.29 7.17
CA LEU A 191 -6.10 4.42 7.58
C LEU A 191 -6.91 5.25 6.57
N GLY A 192 -6.34 6.35 6.06
CA GLY A 192 -7.01 7.21 5.06
C GLY A 192 -7.32 6.44 3.77
N THR A 193 -6.41 5.58 3.32
CA THR A 193 -6.62 4.72 2.16
C THR A 193 -7.75 3.70 2.39
N ALA A 194 -7.78 3.06 3.56
CA ALA A 194 -8.82 2.11 3.92
C ALA A 194 -10.21 2.79 4.03
N GLN A 195 -10.28 3.97 4.64
CA GLN A 195 -11.51 4.77 4.70
C GLN A 195 -11.99 5.20 3.30
N ARG A 196 -11.06 5.62 2.41
CA ARG A 196 -11.42 5.97 1.04
C ARG A 196 -11.96 4.78 0.26
N LEU A 197 -11.35 3.60 0.42
CA LEU A 197 -11.88 2.37 -0.18
C LEU A 197 -13.31 2.09 0.29
N THR A 198 -13.57 2.22 1.59
CA THR A 198 -14.93 2.04 2.17
C THR A 198 -15.93 2.99 1.53
N SER A 199 -15.58 4.27 1.38
CA SER A 199 -16.44 5.27 0.73
C SER A 199 -16.74 4.91 -0.73
N VAL A 200 -15.70 4.56 -1.49
CA VAL A 200 -15.81 4.20 -2.91
C VAL A 200 -16.71 2.97 -3.12
N LEU A 201 -16.55 1.96 -2.28
CA LEU A 201 -17.41 0.76 -2.34
C LEU A 201 -18.85 1.09 -1.94
N ALA A 202 -19.07 1.95 -0.94
CA ALA A 202 -20.40 2.39 -0.53
C ALA A 202 -21.14 3.13 -1.67
N GLU A 203 -20.44 3.94 -2.42
CA GLU A 203 -20.97 4.66 -3.58
C GLU A 203 -21.34 3.69 -4.72
N ARG A 204 -20.51 2.67 -4.96
CA ARG A 204 -20.66 1.74 -6.10
C ARG A 204 -21.67 0.61 -5.83
N VAL A 205 -21.62 0.01 -4.66
CA VAL A 205 -22.34 -1.23 -4.36
C VAL A 205 -23.57 -0.99 -3.48
N GLY A 206 -23.69 0.19 -2.88
CA GLY A 206 -24.69 0.54 -1.89
C GLY A 206 -24.26 0.10 -0.48
N ARG A 207 -24.61 0.93 0.52
CA ARG A 207 -24.16 0.71 1.92
C ARG A 207 -24.69 -0.60 2.53
N GLU A 208 -25.86 -1.02 2.13
CA GLU A 208 -26.51 -2.24 2.66
C GLU A 208 -25.81 -3.53 2.24
N LYS A 209 -25.07 -3.50 1.12
CA LYS A 209 -24.35 -4.68 0.60
C LYS A 209 -22.91 -4.79 1.12
N ILE A 210 -22.37 -3.71 1.71
CA ILE A 210 -21.05 -3.73 2.31
C ILE A 210 -21.14 -4.45 3.65
N GLY A 211 -20.70 -5.69 3.71
CA GLY A 211 -20.66 -6.48 4.96
C GLY A 211 -21.64 -7.66 5.01
N THR A 212 -22.69 -7.71 4.19
CA THR A 212 -23.60 -8.88 4.14
C THR A 212 -22.96 -10.09 3.46
N GLY A 213 -21.88 -9.89 2.74
CA GLY A 213 -21.15 -10.98 2.12
C GLY A 213 -21.85 -11.67 0.96
N ASP A 214 -22.96 -11.11 0.48
CA ASP A 214 -23.79 -11.66 -0.62
C ASP A 214 -23.21 -11.39 -2.02
N HIS A 215 -22.04 -10.74 -2.10
CA HIS A 215 -21.28 -10.72 -3.34
C HIS A 215 -20.72 -12.10 -3.60
N HIS A 216 -21.48 -12.89 -4.31
CA HIS A 216 -21.08 -14.17 -4.84
C HIS A 216 -19.89 -13.95 -5.80
N CYS A 217 -18.68 -14.24 -5.31
CA CYS A 217 -17.66 -14.73 -6.23
C CYS A 217 -18.10 -16.16 -6.61
N PRO A 218 -18.61 -16.39 -7.82
CA PRO A 218 -19.21 -17.69 -8.18
C PRO A 218 -18.25 -18.87 -8.09
N THR A 219 -16.98 -18.63 -7.78
CA THR A 219 -15.89 -19.61 -7.86
C THR A 219 -15.09 -19.78 -6.57
N TRP A 220 -15.44 -19.07 -5.48
CA TRP A 220 -14.69 -19.24 -4.24
C TRP A 220 -15.34 -20.24 -3.29
N ASN A 221 -14.81 -21.44 -3.25
CA ASN A 221 -15.02 -22.43 -2.21
C ASN A 221 -13.68 -22.60 -1.46
N PRO A 222 -13.62 -22.34 -0.13
CA PRO A 222 -12.38 -22.51 0.65
C PRO A 222 -11.80 -23.91 0.55
N ASN A 223 -12.65 -24.92 0.32
CA ASN A 223 -12.23 -26.31 0.13
C ASN A 223 -11.87 -26.64 -1.34
N ASN A 224 -12.08 -25.71 -2.27
CA ASN A 224 -11.85 -25.92 -3.70
C ASN A 224 -11.01 -24.80 -4.35
N CYS A 225 -10.25 -24.04 -3.56
CA CYS A 225 -9.35 -22.96 -4.00
C CYS A 225 -8.16 -23.47 -4.87
N LEU A 226 -8.24 -24.67 -5.40
CA LEU A 226 -7.21 -25.30 -6.22
C LEU A 226 -7.65 -25.48 -7.68
N THR A 227 -8.54 -24.64 -8.20
CA THR A 227 -8.81 -24.64 -9.64
C THR A 227 -7.52 -24.31 -10.41
N LYS A 228 -7.39 -24.83 -11.62
CA LYS A 228 -6.23 -24.54 -12.50
C LYS A 228 -6.01 -23.01 -12.66
N LYS A 229 -7.10 -22.21 -12.58
CA LYS A 229 -7.08 -20.75 -12.68
C LYS A 229 -6.46 -20.10 -11.45
N CYS A 230 -6.80 -20.51 -10.22
CA CYS A 230 -6.19 -20.02 -8.98
C CYS A 230 -4.69 -20.33 -8.90
N ARG A 231 -4.27 -21.54 -9.28
CA ARG A 231 -2.85 -21.92 -9.35
C ARG A 231 -2.05 -21.10 -10.35
N LYS A 232 -2.67 -20.71 -11.49
CA LYS A 232 -2.05 -19.82 -12.48
C LYS A 232 -1.75 -18.44 -11.86
N TRP A 233 -2.68 -17.92 -11.04
CA TRP A 233 -2.54 -16.60 -10.42
C TRP A 233 -1.62 -16.60 -9.20
N GLN A 234 -1.61 -17.67 -8.41
CA GLN A 234 -0.64 -17.82 -7.31
C GLN A 234 0.81 -17.83 -7.84
N LYS A 235 1.07 -18.46 -8.97
CA LYS A 235 2.39 -18.38 -9.64
C LYS A 235 2.78 -16.98 -10.08
N LYS A 236 1.80 -16.06 -10.22
CA LYS A 236 2.01 -14.65 -10.54
C LYS A 236 2.05 -13.74 -9.29
N GLY A 237 2.10 -14.31 -8.08
CA GLY A 237 2.20 -13.53 -6.83
C GLY A 237 0.87 -13.07 -6.24
N VAL A 238 -0.29 -13.54 -6.75
CA VAL A 238 -1.60 -13.21 -6.18
C VAL A 238 -1.90 -14.08 -4.98
N ILE A 239 -2.23 -13.44 -3.87
CA ILE A 239 -2.65 -14.09 -2.63
C ILE A 239 -4.15 -13.90 -2.46
N PHE A 240 -4.83 -14.99 -2.14
CA PHE A 240 -6.28 -15.00 -1.90
C PHE A 240 -6.52 -14.97 -0.40
N LEU A 241 -7.29 -13.97 0.08
CA LEU A 241 -7.65 -13.81 1.48
C LEU A 241 -9.17 -13.85 1.61
N GLY A 242 -9.68 -14.92 2.21
CA GLY A 242 -11.11 -15.14 2.39
C GLY A 242 -11.76 -14.26 3.47
N LYS A 243 -13.10 -14.28 3.53
CA LYS A 243 -13.93 -13.58 4.51
C LYS A 243 -13.57 -14.05 5.93
N GLY A 244 -13.37 -13.11 6.88
CA GLY A 244 -13.33 -13.38 8.33
C GLY A 244 -12.19 -14.27 8.85
N GLY A 245 -11.34 -14.83 7.98
CA GLY A 245 -10.23 -15.68 8.40
C GLY A 245 -9.11 -14.86 9.06
N LYS A 246 -8.63 -15.31 10.23
CA LYS A 246 -7.31 -14.90 10.71
C LYS A 246 -6.30 -15.23 9.60
N ILE A 247 -5.23 -14.46 9.47
CA ILE A 247 -4.09 -14.79 8.57
C ILE A 247 -3.37 -16.00 9.19
N ASN A 248 -4.07 -17.12 9.32
CA ASN A 248 -3.54 -18.38 9.89
C ASN A 248 -3.05 -19.34 8.80
N GLN A 249 -2.98 -18.90 7.55
CA GLN A 249 -2.35 -19.68 6.50
C GLN A 249 -1.01 -19.08 6.16
N LYS A 250 0.02 -19.93 6.11
CA LYS A 250 1.34 -19.59 5.60
C LYS A 250 1.19 -18.86 4.27
N VAL A 251 1.37 -17.55 4.30
CA VAL A 251 1.34 -16.73 3.10
C VAL A 251 2.69 -16.95 2.42
N TYR A 252 2.70 -17.79 1.41
CA TYR A 252 3.89 -18.00 0.60
C TYR A 252 3.98 -16.85 -0.41
N PHE A 253 4.81 -15.85 -0.09
CA PHE A 253 5.48 -15.11 -1.15
C PHE A 253 6.53 -16.05 -1.75
N SER A 254 6.91 -15.87 -3.01
CA SER A 254 8.09 -16.55 -3.52
C SER A 254 9.28 -16.22 -2.59
N ASN A 255 9.57 -17.09 -1.61
CA ASN A 255 10.61 -17.03 -0.58
C ASN A 255 10.30 -16.41 0.80
N ILE A 256 9.02 -16.13 1.19
CA ILE A 256 8.74 -15.63 2.55
C ILE A 256 7.63 -16.45 3.20
N CYS A 257 7.95 -16.97 4.40
CA CYS A 257 6.98 -17.63 5.27
C CYS A 257 6.68 -16.70 6.46
N PHE A 258 5.45 -16.20 6.59
CA PHE A 258 4.99 -15.57 7.82
C PHE A 258 4.37 -16.64 8.71
N THR A 259 4.95 -16.86 9.88
CA THR A 259 4.30 -17.55 10.99
C THR A 259 3.73 -16.46 11.89
N SER A 260 2.40 -16.40 12.07
CA SER A 260 1.82 -15.66 13.16
C SER A 260 1.87 -16.54 14.41
N ASP A 261 2.59 -16.11 15.41
CA ASP A 261 2.34 -16.51 16.78
C ASP A 261 1.09 -15.81 17.33
#